data_fae6c2674f95925454e80063311c4e9b
#
_entry.id   fae6c2674f95925454e80063311c4e9b
#
_cell.length_a   1.000
_cell.length_b   1.000
_cell.length_c   1.000
_cell.angle_alpha   90.00
_cell.angle_beta   90.00
_cell.angle_gamma   90.00
#
_symmetry.space_group_name_H-M   'P 1'
#
loop_
_entity.id
_entity.type
_entity.pdbx_description
1 polymer ?
#
loop_
_entity_poly.entity_id
_entity_poly.type
_entity_poly.pdbx_seq_one_letter_code
_entity_poly.pdbx_strand_id
1 'polypeptide(L)'
;FKQKTAYEITTRLVGSEIGTRDRNQYGQHYLYTSQDNVFLSLKRQKDDRIGYQRKAELTYTNEFHSGFSFQLTSRFRQDESSYLIPFLKQDEMATPVKKISNTEFEVKLRYAPNEKFFQTQWNRFPVSLDAPVFSLSHTMAAKGVLGGDYTYQYTEAGFQKRFWFSAFGYTDVILKAGKVWNKVPFPLLIIPNANLSYTIQPESYSLMNAMEFMNDEYASWDVTYYLKWLFVQPRTFAEKVEMA
;
A
#
# COMPACT_ATOMS: atom_id res chain seq x y z
N PHE A 1 3.18 -34.51 -4.42
CA PHE A 1 2.55 -33.19 -4.61
C PHE A 1 1.83 -33.21 -5.96
N LYS A 2 0.50 -33.23 -5.97
CA LYS A 2 -0.28 -33.09 -7.21
C LYS A 2 -0.27 -31.61 -7.61
N GLN A 3 0.40 -31.31 -8.73
CA GLN A 3 0.20 -30.06 -9.44
C GLN A 3 -1.26 -29.99 -9.87
N LYS A 4 -2.02 -29.03 -9.35
CA LYS A 4 -3.38 -28.78 -9.84
C LYS A 4 -3.29 -28.23 -11.25
N THR A 5 -4.06 -28.84 -12.14
CA THR A 5 -4.08 -28.52 -13.58
C THR A 5 -4.56 -27.08 -13.80
N ALA A 6 -4.08 -26.47 -14.85
CA ALA A 6 -4.10 -25.06 -15.24
C ALA A 6 -5.47 -24.38 -15.47
N TYR A 7 -6.57 -24.90 -14.97
CA TYR A 7 -7.94 -24.46 -15.29
C TYR A 7 -8.80 -24.04 -14.09
N GLU A 8 -8.25 -24.00 -12.88
CA GLU A 8 -9.05 -23.55 -11.74
C GLU A 8 -8.98 -22.04 -11.61
N ILE A 9 -10.04 -21.36 -11.99
CA ILE A 9 -10.32 -19.96 -11.62
C ILE A 9 -10.44 -19.93 -10.10
N THR A 10 -9.53 -19.26 -9.42
CA THR A 10 -9.59 -19.15 -7.97
C THR A 10 -10.48 -17.96 -7.61
N THR A 11 -11.76 -18.26 -7.41
CA THR A 11 -12.73 -17.29 -6.87
C THR A 11 -12.61 -17.28 -5.36
N ARG A 12 -12.33 -16.13 -4.75
CA ARG A 12 -12.14 -16.02 -3.31
C ARG A 12 -12.90 -14.84 -2.73
N LEU A 13 -13.69 -15.10 -1.68
CA LEU A 13 -14.05 -14.07 -0.72
C LEU A 13 -12.84 -13.92 0.23
N VAL A 14 -12.06 -12.84 0.08
CA VAL A 14 -10.73 -12.73 0.70
C VAL A 14 -10.78 -12.20 2.12
N GLY A 15 -11.84 -11.54 2.53
CA GLY A 15 -11.93 -11.12 3.92
C GLY A 15 -13.14 -10.25 4.23
N SER A 16 -13.57 -10.34 5.47
CA SER A 16 -14.40 -9.33 6.12
C SER A 16 -13.62 -8.84 7.34
N GLU A 17 -13.40 -7.55 7.44
CA GLU A 17 -12.77 -6.90 8.58
C GLU A 17 -13.80 -5.96 9.23
N ILE A 18 -13.93 -6.05 10.55
CA ILE A 18 -14.76 -5.14 11.35
C ILE A 18 -13.90 -4.59 12.47
N GLY A 19 -13.41 -3.37 12.30
CA GLY A 19 -12.72 -2.62 13.34
C GLY A 19 -13.70 -1.76 14.13
N THR A 20 -13.78 -1.96 15.46
CA THR A 20 -14.76 -1.26 16.29
C THR A 20 -14.34 0.15 16.70
N ARG A 21 -13.06 0.38 16.94
CA ARG A 21 -12.43 1.68 17.19
C ARG A 21 -10.92 1.52 17.21
N ASP A 22 -10.34 1.48 16.04
CA ASP A 22 -8.91 1.23 15.91
C ASP A 22 -8.13 2.55 15.85
N ARG A 23 -6.88 2.50 16.31
CA ARG A 23 -5.96 3.61 16.10
C ARG A 23 -5.55 3.61 14.63
N ASN A 24 -5.82 4.70 13.93
CA ASN A 24 -5.42 4.89 12.55
C ASN A 24 -4.30 5.91 12.46
N GLN A 25 -3.18 5.50 11.91
CA GLN A 25 -2.11 6.41 11.53
C GLN A 25 -2.34 6.82 10.09
N TYR A 26 -2.56 8.10 9.85
CA TYR A 26 -2.72 8.62 8.49
C TYR A 26 -1.41 8.48 7.70
N GLY A 27 -1.52 8.21 6.38
CA GLY A 27 -0.36 8.02 5.52
C GLY A 27 0.25 6.62 5.62
N GLN A 28 -0.56 5.58 5.75
CA GLN A 28 -0.13 4.17 5.72
C GLN A 28 -0.79 3.43 4.55
N HIS A 29 -0.65 3.97 3.36
CA HIS A 29 -1.16 3.34 2.15
C HIS A 29 -0.02 2.70 1.35
N TYR A 30 0.08 1.37 1.40
CA TYR A 30 1.06 0.57 0.68
C TYR A 30 0.36 -0.23 -0.41
N LEU A 31 0.89 -0.16 -1.62
CA LEU A 31 0.28 -0.81 -2.78
C LEU A 31 0.82 -2.22 -3.00
N TYR A 32 2.10 -2.44 -2.73
CA TYR A 32 2.83 -3.66 -3.03
C TYR A 32 3.49 -4.32 -1.82
N THR A 33 3.67 -3.60 -0.72
CA THR A 33 4.31 -4.10 0.51
C THR A 33 3.32 -4.45 1.59
N SER A 34 3.58 -5.54 2.33
CA SER A 34 2.83 -5.90 3.53
C SER A 34 3.42 -5.20 4.76
N GLN A 35 2.57 -4.78 5.68
CA GLN A 35 2.96 -4.14 6.94
C GLN A 35 3.17 -5.11 8.11
N ASP A 36 3.06 -6.40 7.88
CA ASP A 36 3.09 -7.45 8.92
C ASP A 36 4.51 -7.68 9.48
N ASN A 37 5.17 -6.62 9.93
CA ASN A 37 6.49 -6.71 10.50
C ASN A 37 6.49 -6.14 11.93
N VAL A 38 6.83 -6.99 12.91
CA VAL A 38 6.94 -6.61 14.34
C VAL A 38 7.90 -5.43 14.55
N PHE A 39 8.96 -5.32 13.74
CA PHE A 39 9.91 -4.20 13.83
C PHE A 39 9.32 -2.83 13.46
N LEU A 40 8.19 -2.80 12.78
CA LEU A 40 7.47 -1.54 12.48
C LEU A 40 6.82 -0.93 13.72
N SER A 41 6.60 -1.71 14.77
CA SER A 41 6.12 -1.21 16.04
C SER A 41 7.17 -0.40 16.81
N LEU A 42 8.47 -0.57 16.49
CA LEU A 42 9.57 0.17 17.06
C LEU A 42 9.71 1.53 16.37
N LYS A 43 9.07 2.55 16.93
CA LYS A 43 9.03 3.90 16.35
C LYS A 43 10.20 4.75 16.83
N ARG A 44 10.76 5.57 15.92
CA ARG A 44 11.83 6.55 16.18
C ARG A 44 11.33 7.77 16.94
N GLN A 45 10.09 8.14 16.73
CA GLN A 45 9.48 9.37 17.23
C GLN A 45 8.13 9.04 17.86
N LYS A 46 7.68 9.92 18.75
CA LYS A 46 6.30 9.89 19.22
C LYS A 46 5.37 10.10 18.04
N ASP A 47 4.40 9.22 17.92
CA ASP A 47 3.34 9.36 16.91
C ASP A 47 2.15 10.09 17.56
N ASP A 48 2.19 11.43 17.47
CA ASP A 48 1.14 12.28 18.01
C ASP A 48 -0.01 12.49 17.02
N ARG A 49 0.11 11.94 15.79
CA ARG A 49 -0.85 12.13 14.69
C ARG A 49 -1.67 10.89 14.42
N ILE A 50 -2.19 10.30 15.50
CA ILE A 50 -3.07 9.15 15.46
C ILE A 50 -4.52 9.62 15.55
N GLY A 51 -5.34 9.23 14.59
CA GLY A 51 -6.79 9.32 14.63
C GLY A 51 -7.43 8.05 15.17
N TYR A 52 -8.71 8.09 15.39
CA TYR A 52 -9.53 6.91 15.65
C TYR A 52 -10.42 6.63 14.46
N GLN A 53 -10.51 5.36 14.08
CA GLN A 53 -11.30 4.93 12.93
C GLN A 53 -12.15 3.72 13.31
N ARG A 54 -13.39 3.70 12.83
CA ARG A 54 -14.22 2.50 12.75
C ARG A 54 -14.30 2.09 11.30
N LYS A 55 -14.01 0.84 11.02
CA LYS A 55 -13.95 0.32 9.65
C LYS A 55 -14.74 -0.99 9.57
N ALA A 56 -15.55 -1.13 8.54
CA ALA A 56 -16.11 -2.39 8.12
C ALA A 56 -15.81 -2.57 6.64
N GLU A 57 -15.20 -3.68 6.27
CA GLU A 57 -14.76 -3.92 4.90
C GLU A 57 -15.14 -5.33 4.46
N LEU A 58 -15.64 -5.42 3.23
CA LEU A 58 -15.92 -6.66 2.54
C LEU A 58 -15.17 -6.66 1.21
N THR A 59 -14.32 -7.64 1.01
CA THR A 59 -13.48 -7.77 -0.17
C THR A 59 -13.74 -9.08 -0.90
N TYR A 60 -14.02 -8.98 -2.20
CA TYR A 60 -14.12 -10.09 -3.12
C TYR A 60 -13.01 -10.03 -4.15
N THR A 61 -12.25 -11.10 -4.31
CA THR A 61 -11.15 -11.19 -5.28
C THR A 61 -11.34 -12.38 -6.20
N ASN A 62 -11.10 -12.15 -7.48
CA ASN A 62 -11.06 -13.20 -8.49
C ASN A 62 -9.75 -13.10 -9.28
N GLU A 63 -9.04 -14.22 -9.37
CA GLU A 63 -7.75 -14.32 -10.05
C GLU A 63 -7.85 -15.29 -11.22
N PHE A 64 -7.38 -14.84 -12.38
CA PHE A 64 -7.33 -15.62 -13.59
C PHE A 64 -5.93 -16.18 -13.83
N HIS A 65 -5.87 -17.29 -14.54
CA HIS A 65 -4.59 -17.92 -14.88
C HIS A 65 -3.69 -17.06 -15.79
N SER A 66 -4.28 -16.14 -16.55
CA SER A 66 -3.57 -15.18 -17.40
C SER A 66 -2.71 -14.17 -16.65
N GLY A 67 -2.70 -14.19 -15.31
CA GLY A 67 -2.06 -13.18 -14.46
C GLY A 67 -2.92 -11.92 -14.26
N PHE A 68 -4.14 -11.91 -14.77
CA PHE A 68 -5.12 -10.86 -14.50
C PHE A 68 -5.90 -11.20 -13.23
N SER A 69 -6.13 -10.21 -12.38
CA SER A 69 -7.02 -10.33 -11.23
C SER A 69 -7.83 -9.05 -11.06
N PHE A 70 -9.04 -9.21 -10.53
CA PHE A 70 -9.82 -8.06 -10.10
C PHE A 70 -10.28 -8.25 -8.66
N GLN A 71 -10.39 -7.15 -7.96
CA GLN A 71 -10.83 -7.08 -6.58
C GLN A 71 -11.93 -6.04 -6.46
N LEU A 72 -13.02 -6.40 -5.82
CA LEU A 72 -14.12 -5.51 -5.47
C LEU A 72 -14.14 -5.36 -3.96
N THR A 73 -14.06 -4.13 -3.48
CA THR A 73 -14.07 -3.85 -2.05
C THR A 73 -15.21 -2.89 -1.74
N SER A 74 -16.05 -3.26 -0.79
CA SER A 74 -17.03 -2.35 -0.18
C SER A 74 -16.55 -2.03 1.23
N ARG A 75 -16.37 -0.74 1.52
CA ARG A 75 -15.80 -0.26 2.77
C ARG A 75 -16.71 0.81 3.39
N PHE A 76 -17.08 0.60 4.63
CA PHE A 76 -17.62 1.65 5.49
C PHE A 76 -16.52 2.12 6.42
N ARG A 77 -16.26 3.43 6.44
CA ARG A 77 -15.27 4.06 7.27
C ARG A 77 -15.85 5.24 8.01
N GLN A 78 -15.55 5.34 9.31
CA GLN A 78 -15.89 6.48 10.15
C GLN A 78 -14.64 6.93 10.89
N ASP A 79 -14.16 8.11 10.53
CA ASP A 79 -13.01 8.77 11.17
C ASP A 79 -13.52 9.67 12.31
N GLU A 80 -12.95 9.51 13.50
CA GLU A 80 -13.31 10.32 14.68
C GLU A 80 -12.27 11.41 14.91
N SER A 81 -12.75 12.63 15.17
CA SER A 81 -11.90 13.74 15.61
C SER A 81 -11.26 13.42 16.95
N SER A 82 -9.96 13.72 17.09
CA SER A 82 -9.23 13.60 18.34
C SER A 82 -8.73 14.98 18.81
N TYR A 83 -8.27 15.05 20.07
CA TYR A 83 -7.65 16.27 20.59
C TYR A 83 -6.41 16.68 19.76
N LEU A 84 -5.67 15.69 19.26
CA LEU A 84 -4.45 15.92 18.48
C LEU A 84 -4.76 16.28 17.02
N ILE A 85 -5.89 15.79 16.49
CA ILE A 85 -6.31 16.01 15.11
C ILE A 85 -7.79 16.44 15.12
N PRO A 86 -8.08 17.72 15.42
CA PRO A 86 -9.44 18.22 15.40
C PRO A 86 -9.95 18.37 13.96
N PHE A 87 -11.19 17.97 13.71
CA PHE A 87 -11.87 18.22 12.46
C PHE A 87 -12.66 19.52 12.58
N LEU A 88 -12.36 20.48 11.71
CA LEU A 88 -13.04 21.76 11.67
C LEU A 88 -13.66 21.95 10.29
N LYS A 89 -14.91 22.44 10.25
CA LYS A 89 -15.48 22.90 8.98
C LYS A 89 -14.79 24.19 8.56
N GLN A 90 -14.68 24.39 7.26
CA GLN A 90 -14.16 25.62 6.67
C GLN A 90 -15.29 26.69 6.58
N ASP A 91 -16.02 26.86 7.68
CA ASP A 91 -17.01 27.91 7.85
C ASP A 91 -16.37 29.09 8.60
N GLU A 92 -16.96 30.29 8.54
CA GLU A 92 -16.47 31.49 9.26
C GLU A 92 -16.28 31.26 10.77
N MET A 93 -17.02 30.32 11.37
CA MET A 93 -16.93 29.96 12.80
C MET A 93 -16.05 28.75 13.09
N ALA A 94 -15.41 28.12 12.10
CA ALA A 94 -14.58 26.91 12.26
C ALA A 94 -15.28 25.83 13.15
N THR A 95 -16.52 25.50 12.85
CA THR A 95 -17.33 24.60 13.69
C THR A 95 -16.69 23.21 13.80
N PRO A 96 -16.51 22.66 15.03
CA PRO A 96 -15.88 21.37 15.22
C PRO A 96 -16.81 20.24 14.75
N VAL A 97 -16.24 19.29 14.00
CA VAL A 97 -16.90 18.08 13.53
C VAL A 97 -16.39 16.90 14.34
N LYS A 98 -17.27 16.15 14.97
CA LYS A 98 -16.87 15.01 15.82
C LYS A 98 -16.44 13.79 15.01
N LYS A 99 -17.07 13.56 13.87
CA LYS A 99 -16.85 12.38 13.04
C LYS A 99 -17.17 12.65 11.57
N ILE A 100 -16.50 11.93 10.70
CA ILE A 100 -16.73 11.90 9.26
C ILE A 100 -16.96 10.45 8.87
N SER A 101 -18.08 10.18 8.21
CA SER A 101 -18.44 8.82 7.76
C SER A 101 -18.42 8.75 6.24
N ASN A 102 -17.90 7.67 5.68
CA ASN A 102 -17.87 7.44 4.25
C ASN A 102 -18.16 5.97 3.92
N THR A 103 -18.92 5.80 2.84
CA THR A 103 -19.12 4.47 2.22
C THR A 103 -18.43 4.49 0.87
N GLU A 104 -17.49 3.59 0.71
CA GLU A 104 -16.59 3.52 -0.43
C GLU A 104 -16.77 2.19 -1.16
N PHE A 105 -16.75 2.26 -2.48
CA PHE A 105 -16.71 1.10 -3.36
C PHE A 105 -15.45 1.21 -4.22
N GLU A 106 -14.57 0.22 -4.11
CA GLU A 106 -13.32 0.18 -4.84
C GLU A 106 -13.30 -0.99 -5.81
N VAL A 107 -12.87 -0.70 -7.03
CA VAL A 107 -12.54 -1.70 -8.04
C VAL A 107 -11.04 -1.62 -8.27
N LYS A 108 -10.33 -2.72 -7.98
CA LYS A 108 -8.89 -2.83 -8.23
C LYS A 108 -8.63 -3.90 -9.26
N LEU A 109 -7.91 -3.53 -10.31
CA LEU A 109 -7.44 -4.40 -11.37
C LEU A 109 -5.94 -4.61 -11.20
N ARG A 110 -5.48 -5.84 -11.34
CA ARG A 110 -4.08 -6.19 -11.31
C ARG A 110 -3.75 -7.10 -12.48
N TYR A 111 -2.67 -6.80 -13.17
CA TYR A 111 -2.17 -7.61 -14.27
C TYR A 111 -0.67 -7.88 -14.09
N ALA A 112 -0.32 -9.15 -13.94
CA ALA A 112 1.05 -9.61 -13.73
C ALA A 112 1.33 -10.80 -14.66
N PRO A 113 1.67 -10.56 -15.93
CA PRO A 113 1.94 -11.62 -16.89
C PRO A 113 3.18 -12.42 -16.47
N ASN A 114 3.07 -13.77 -16.61
CA ASN A 114 4.15 -14.72 -16.29
C ASN A 114 4.64 -14.68 -14.83
N GLU A 115 3.86 -14.16 -13.90
CA GLU A 115 4.17 -14.21 -12.48
C GLU A 115 4.14 -15.66 -11.98
N LYS A 116 5.22 -16.08 -11.29
CA LYS A 116 5.32 -17.40 -10.69
C LYS A 116 4.85 -17.34 -9.24
N PHE A 117 3.99 -18.26 -8.86
CA PHE A 117 3.42 -18.32 -7.52
C PHE A 117 3.74 -19.62 -6.81
N PHE A 118 3.88 -19.51 -5.51
CA PHE A 118 3.73 -20.62 -4.59
C PHE A 118 2.34 -20.53 -3.96
N GLN A 119 1.54 -21.55 -4.15
CA GLN A 119 0.18 -21.59 -3.62
C GLN A 119 0.09 -22.58 -2.46
N THR A 120 -0.28 -22.08 -1.30
CA THR A 120 -0.71 -22.89 -0.17
C THR A 120 -2.22 -23.14 -0.23
N GLN A 121 -2.77 -23.87 0.73
CA GLN A 121 -4.22 -24.09 0.80
C GLN A 121 -5.01 -22.78 0.96
N TRP A 122 -4.43 -21.78 1.61
CA TRP A 122 -5.11 -20.54 2.01
C TRP A 122 -4.52 -19.28 1.35
N ASN A 123 -3.26 -19.29 1.01
CA ASN A 123 -2.55 -18.09 0.52
C ASN A 123 -1.74 -18.39 -0.74
N ARG A 124 -1.62 -17.35 -1.57
CA ARG A 124 -0.81 -17.35 -2.78
C ARG A 124 0.29 -16.30 -2.61
N PHE A 125 1.54 -16.73 -2.77
CA PHE A 125 2.71 -15.86 -2.64
C PHE A 125 3.47 -15.81 -3.94
N PRO A 126 3.84 -14.62 -4.45
CA PRO A 126 4.72 -14.52 -5.59
C PRO A 126 6.10 -15.07 -5.22
N VAL A 127 6.65 -15.91 -6.08
CA VAL A 127 8.00 -16.51 -5.88
C VAL A 127 9.09 -15.56 -6.33
N SER A 128 8.82 -14.75 -7.34
CA SER A 128 9.78 -13.77 -7.84
C SER A 128 9.08 -12.46 -8.19
N LEU A 129 9.80 -11.36 -8.05
CA LEU A 129 9.34 -10.01 -8.45
C LEU A 129 9.74 -9.65 -9.88
N ASP A 130 10.16 -10.63 -10.69
CA ASP A 130 10.68 -10.42 -12.04
C ASP A 130 9.59 -10.06 -13.04
N ALA A 131 8.39 -10.57 -12.80
CA ALA A 131 7.23 -10.22 -13.63
C ALA A 131 6.84 -8.75 -13.40
N PRO A 132 6.53 -8.00 -14.49
CA PRO A 132 5.95 -6.68 -14.32
C PRO A 132 4.55 -6.79 -13.72
N VAL A 133 4.26 -5.97 -12.74
CA VAL A 133 2.94 -5.89 -12.09
C VAL A 133 2.35 -4.53 -12.38
N PHE A 134 1.21 -4.51 -13.05
CA PHE A 134 0.40 -3.32 -13.27
C PHE A 134 -0.79 -3.36 -12.34
N SER A 135 -1.10 -2.26 -11.69
CA SER A 135 -2.29 -2.11 -10.86
C SER A 135 -3.02 -0.83 -11.21
N LEU A 136 -4.34 -0.90 -11.21
CA LEU A 136 -5.22 0.24 -11.38
C LEU A 136 -6.36 0.08 -10.39
N SER A 137 -6.57 1.05 -9.52
CA SER A 137 -7.71 1.08 -8.62
C SER A 137 -8.55 2.34 -8.84
N HIS A 138 -9.85 2.19 -8.69
CA HIS A 138 -10.79 3.29 -8.73
C HIS A 138 -11.77 3.13 -7.58
N THR A 139 -11.77 4.12 -6.69
CA THR A 139 -12.64 4.18 -5.52
C THR A 139 -13.70 5.25 -5.73
N MET A 140 -14.95 4.91 -5.47
CA MET A 140 -16.08 5.82 -5.51
C MET A 140 -16.74 5.84 -4.15
N ALA A 141 -17.00 7.03 -3.63
CA ALA A 141 -17.81 7.24 -2.44
C ALA A 141 -19.05 8.05 -2.78
N ALA A 142 -20.18 7.66 -2.20
CA ALA A 142 -21.45 8.32 -2.44
C ALA A 142 -22.06 8.84 -1.14
N LYS A 143 -22.43 10.12 -1.14
CA LYS A 143 -23.12 10.75 -0.03
C LYS A 143 -24.50 10.12 0.17
N GLY A 144 -24.88 9.90 1.45
CA GLY A 144 -26.16 9.33 1.83
C GLY A 144 -26.24 7.81 1.83
N VAL A 145 -25.30 7.10 1.20
CA VAL A 145 -25.25 5.63 1.25
C VAL A 145 -24.68 5.20 2.60
N LEU A 146 -25.45 4.42 3.37
CA LEU A 146 -25.10 3.98 4.72
C LEU A 146 -24.59 5.09 5.66
N GLY A 147 -25.08 6.33 5.46
CA GLY A 147 -24.67 7.48 6.26
C GLY A 147 -23.37 8.15 5.81
N GLY A 148 -22.94 7.96 4.57
CA GLY A 148 -21.79 8.65 3.99
C GLY A 148 -22.00 10.16 3.90
N ASP A 149 -21.01 10.95 4.33
CA ASP A 149 -21.07 12.42 4.36
C ASP A 149 -20.61 13.07 3.06
N TYR A 150 -19.70 12.38 2.32
CA TYR A 150 -19.04 12.95 1.13
C TYR A 150 -19.20 12.08 -0.11
N THR A 151 -19.24 12.76 -1.27
CA THR A 151 -19.12 12.12 -2.58
C THR A 151 -17.75 12.45 -3.14
N TYR A 152 -16.95 11.44 -3.47
CA TYR A 152 -15.66 11.63 -4.12
C TYR A 152 -15.27 10.43 -4.98
N GLN A 153 -14.30 10.66 -5.83
CA GLN A 153 -13.68 9.64 -6.67
C GLN A 153 -12.16 9.72 -6.50
N TYR A 154 -11.53 8.58 -6.34
CA TYR A 154 -10.09 8.44 -6.24
C TYR A 154 -9.61 7.39 -7.23
N THR A 155 -8.62 7.72 -8.05
CA THR A 155 -8.01 6.80 -9.01
C THR A 155 -6.53 6.69 -8.69
N GLU A 156 -6.02 5.47 -8.65
CA GLU A 156 -4.60 5.20 -8.44
C GLU A 156 -4.11 4.17 -9.45
N ALA A 157 -2.96 4.44 -10.05
CA ALA A 157 -2.26 3.54 -10.93
C ALA A 157 -0.88 3.21 -10.35
N GLY A 158 -0.45 1.97 -10.51
CA GLY A 158 0.85 1.52 -10.03
C GLY A 158 1.53 0.57 -11.01
N PHE A 159 2.84 0.59 -10.99
CA PHE A 159 3.70 -0.29 -11.75
C PHE A 159 4.86 -0.75 -10.86
N GLN A 160 5.13 -2.05 -10.85
CA GLN A 160 6.27 -2.63 -10.14
C GLN A 160 7.00 -3.60 -11.04
N LYS A 161 8.35 -3.53 -11.06
CA LYS A 161 9.18 -4.49 -11.78
C LYS A 161 10.58 -4.55 -11.20
N ARG A 162 11.17 -5.77 -11.21
CA ARG A 162 12.59 -6.01 -10.95
C ARG A 162 13.36 -6.07 -12.27
N PHE A 163 14.47 -5.34 -12.34
CA PHE A 163 15.40 -5.36 -13.47
C PHE A 163 16.71 -5.98 -13.02
N TRP A 164 17.15 -7.02 -13.73
CA TRP A 164 18.41 -7.73 -13.45
C TRP A 164 19.54 -7.18 -14.30
N PHE A 165 20.64 -6.85 -13.66
CA PHE A 165 21.88 -6.38 -14.32
C PHE A 165 23.00 -7.41 -14.25
N SER A 166 22.65 -8.68 -14.37
CA SER A 166 23.60 -9.81 -14.38
C SER A 166 24.51 -9.83 -13.14
N ALA A 167 25.83 -9.62 -13.34
CA ALA A 167 26.82 -9.62 -12.27
C ALA A 167 26.71 -8.42 -11.32
N PHE A 168 26.10 -7.32 -11.75
CA PHE A 168 26.01 -6.10 -10.97
C PHE A 168 24.85 -6.08 -9.97
N GLY A 169 23.93 -7.04 -10.05
CA GLY A 169 22.80 -7.13 -9.13
C GLY A 169 21.45 -6.87 -9.78
N TYR A 170 20.53 -6.25 -9.06
CA TYR A 170 19.18 -5.93 -9.55
C TYR A 170 18.65 -4.63 -8.97
N THR A 171 17.69 -4.07 -9.67
CA THR A 171 16.96 -2.88 -9.23
C THR A 171 15.48 -3.18 -9.15
N ASP A 172 14.87 -2.87 -8.03
CA ASP A 172 13.43 -2.85 -7.86
C ASP A 172 12.91 -1.45 -8.13
N VAL A 173 11.94 -1.35 -9.03
CA VAL A 173 11.32 -0.08 -9.43
C VAL A 173 9.84 -0.16 -9.11
N ILE A 174 9.34 0.81 -8.34
CA ILE A 174 7.93 1.01 -8.05
C ILE A 174 7.55 2.42 -8.49
N LEU A 175 6.55 2.53 -9.37
CA LEU A 175 5.97 3.78 -9.80
C LEU A 175 4.52 3.83 -9.35
N LYS A 176 4.08 4.95 -8.80
CA LYS A 176 2.68 5.16 -8.40
C LYS A 176 2.24 6.55 -8.77
N ALA A 177 0.99 6.67 -9.20
CA ALA A 177 0.33 7.95 -9.40
C ALA A 177 -1.13 7.84 -8.98
N GLY A 178 -1.64 8.86 -8.33
CA GLY A 178 -3.02 8.89 -7.86
C GLY A 178 -3.60 10.28 -7.86
N LYS A 179 -4.94 10.34 -8.00
CA LYS A 179 -5.69 11.59 -8.00
C LYS A 179 -7.06 11.44 -7.37
N VAL A 180 -7.37 12.37 -6.48
CA VAL A 180 -8.72 12.61 -5.96
C VAL A 180 -9.39 13.66 -6.84
N TRP A 181 -10.53 13.32 -7.45
CA TRP A 181 -11.17 14.17 -8.46
C TRP A 181 -12.08 15.25 -7.87
N ASN A 182 -12.46 15.11 -6.61
CA ASN A 182 -13.41 16.00 -5.93
C ASN A 182 -12.74 16.71 -4.75
N LYS A 183 -13.32 17.82 -4.32
CA LYS A 183 -12.91 18.46 -3.07
C LYS A 183 -13.36 17.64 -1.88
N VAL A 184 -12.42 17.25 -1.04
CA VAL A 184 -12.63 16.38 0.12
C VAL A 184 -11.99 16.97 1.37
N PRO A 185 -12.47 16.62 2.58
CA PRO A 185 -11.80 16.99 3.81
C PRO A 185 -10.45 16.26 3.95
N PHE A 186 -9.55 16.82 4.77
CA PHE A 186 -8.18 16.32 4.89
C PHE A 186 -8.03 14.81 5.21
N PRO A 187 -8.92 14.13 5.98
CA PRO A 187 -8.78 12.69 6.22
C PRO A 187 -8.97 11.83 4.97
N LEU A 188 -9.52 12.40 3.89
CA LEU A 188 -9.74 11.75 2.60
C LEU A 188 -8.70 12.14 1.54
N LEU A 189 -7.80 13.08 1.85
CA LEU A 189 -6.69 13.45 1.00
C LEU A 189 -5.61 12.36 0.99
N ILE A 190 -4.78 12.40 -0.02
CA ILE A 190 -3.63 11.51 -0.16
C ILE A 190 -2.52 12.03 0.76
N ILE A 191 -2.11 11.17 1.69
CA ILE A 191 -1.05 11.46 2.63
C ILE A 191 0.08 10.47 2.34
N PRO A 192 1.28 10.94 1.94
CA PRO A 192 2.43 10.08 1.68
C PRO A 192 2.85 9.28 2.92
N ASN A 193 3.38 8.08 2.70
CA ASN A 193 3.79 7.19 3.78
C ASN A 193 5.09 7.69 4.43
N ALA A 194 5.01 8.16 5.66
CA ALA A 194 6.19 8.49 6.45
C ALA A 194 6.71 7.23 7.17
N ASN A 195 7.99 6.91 6.99
CA ASN A 195 8.62 5.86 7.76
C ASN A 195 8.98 6.35 9.15
N LEU A 196 8.19 6.00 10.13
CA LEU A 196 8.41 6.34 11.55
C LEU A 196 9.16 5.25 12.32
N SER A 197 9.52 4.14 11.67
CA SER A 197 10.26 3.04 12.30
C SER A 197 11.78 3.16 12.11
N TYR A 198 12.52 2.34 12.85
CA TYR A 198 13.96 2.19 12.65
C TYR A 198 14.31 1.33 11.43
N THR A 199 13.35 0.58 10.91
CA THR A 199 13.53 -0.30 9.76
C THR A 199 13.22 0.45 8.46
N ILE A 200 14.03 0.25 7.43
CA ILE A 200 13.76 0.80 6.10
C ILE A 200 12.55 0.05 5.52
N GLN A 201 11.53 0.80 5.15
CA GLN A 201 10.35 0.27 4.48
C GLN A 201 10.31 0.75 3.03
N PRO A 202 10.15 -0.17 2.06
CA PRO A 202 9.79 0.21 0.71
C PRO A 202 8.49 1.05 0.70
N GLU A 203 8.30 1.84 -0.34
CA GLU A 203 7.14 2.72 -0.50
C GLU A 203 6.94 3.75 0.62
N SER A 204 7.99 4.07 1.41
CA SER A 204 7.90 5.05 2.49
C SER A 204 9.10 6.00 2.53
N TYR A 205 8.89 7.20 3.05
CA TYR A 205 9.89 8.26 3.09
C TYR A 205 10.48 8.41 4.50
N SER A 206 11.76 8.08 4.66
CA SER A 206 12.42 8.04 5.98
C SER A 206 12.73 9.42 6.57
N LEU A 207 12.80 10.47 5.76
CA LEU A 207 13.09 11.84 6.20
C LEU A 207 11.84 12.71 6.35
N MET A 208 10.66 12.14 6.10
CA MET A 208 9.39 12.84 6.18
C MET A 208 8.71 12.59 7.52
N ASN A 209 8.05 13.62 8.04
CA ASN A 209 7.19 13.48 9.21
C ASN A 209 5.79 13.00 8.82
N ALA A 210 5.08 12.37 9.76
CA ALA A 210 3.70 11.98 9.55
C ALA A 210 2.83 13.22 9.23
N MET A 211 1.96 13.12 8.22
CA MET A 211 1.04 14.19 7.80
C MET A 211 1.73 15.53 7.43
N GLU A 212 2.99 15.49 7.01
CA GLU A 212 3.70 16.71 6.58
C GLU A 212 3.14 17.24 5.26
N PHE A 213 2.73 16.34 4.37
CA PHE A 213 2.12 16.67 3.09
C PHE A 213 0.75 16.04 2.97
N MET A 214 -0.20 16.78 2.41
CA MET A 214 -1.56 16.34 2.10
C MET A 214 -1.92 16.88 0.72
N ASN A 215 -2.15 15.97 -0.22
CA ASN A 215 -2.33 16.30 -1.62
C ASN A 215 -3.61 15.68 -2.17
N ASP A 216 -4.16 16.28 -3.19
CA ASP A 216 -5.24 15.72 -4.01
C ASP A 216 -4.73 14.91 -5.20
N GLU A 217 -3.46 15.12 -5.59
CA GLU A 217 -2.80 14.33 -6.62
C GLU A 217 -1.31 14.09 -6.27
N TYR A 218 -0.78 12.96 -6.72
CA TYR A 218 0.62 12.62 -6.54
C TYR A 218 1.16 11.74 -7.66
N ALA A 219 2.47 11.82 -7.85
CA ALA A 219 3.26 10.84 -8.57
C ALA A 219 4.50 10.52 -7.74
N SER A 220 4.80 9.25 -7.57
CA SER A 220 5.95 8.79 -6.79
C SER A 220 6.70 7.69 -7.52
N TRP A 221 8.00 7.64 -7.30
CA TRP A 221 8.87 6.55 -7.72
C TRP A 221 9.74 6.11 -6.56
N ASP A 222 9.89 4.81 -6.42
CA ASP A 222 10.83 4.17 -5.51
C ASP A 222 11.76 3.29 -6.35
N VAL A 223 13.05 3.54 -6.26
CA VAL A 223 14.07 2.81 -7.00
C VAL A 223 15.11 2.32 -6.01
N THR A 224 15.10 1.01 -5.75
CA THR A 224 16.01 0.38 -4.81
C THR A 224 16.98 -0.52 -5.56
N TYR A 225 18.27 -0.21 -5.50
CA TYR A 225 19.32 -0.98 -6.14
C TYR A 225 20.03 -1.92 -5.15
N TYR A 226 20.10 -3.20 -5.50
CA TYR A 226 20.76 -4.23 -4.72
C TYR A 226 22.03 -4.69 -5.45
N LEU A 227 23.18 -4.27 -4.92
CA LEU A 227 24.48 -4.72 -5.42
C LEU A 227 24.69 -6.21 -5.12
N LYS A 228 25.08 -6.98 -6.13
CA LYS A 228 25.55 -8.33 -5.91
C LYS A 228 26.94 -8.32 -5.29
N TRP A 229 27.20 -9.30 -4.47
CA TRP A 229 28.40 -9.52 -3.68
C TRP A 229 29.74 -9.50 -4.48
N LEU A 230 29.72 -9.46 -5.81
CA LEU A 230 30.93 -9.42 -6.63
C LEU A 230 31.89 -8.26 -6.28
N PHE A 231 31.37 -7.18 -5.71
CA PHE A 231 32.13 -6.03 -5.22
C PHE A 231 32.54 -6.16 -3.75
N VAL A 232 31.99 -7.12 -3.01
CA VAL A 232 32.20 -7.31 -1.58
C VAL A 232 33.15 -8.47 -1.28
N GLN A 233 33.53 -9.30 -2.27
CA GLN A 233 34.61 -10.25 -2.08
C GLN A 233 35.92 -9.45 -1.97
N PRO A 234 36.58 -9.44 -0.78
CA PRO A 234 37.97 -9.10 -0.74
C PRO A 234 38.66 -10.13 -1.63
N ARG A 235 39.09 -9.71 -2.81
CA ARG A 235 40.07 -10.52 -3.57
C ARG A 235 41.20 -10.70 -2.61
N THR A 236 41.40 -11.91 -2.13
CA THR A 236 42.61 -12.36 -1.49
C THR A 236 43.73 -12.25 -2.50
N PHE A 237 44.23 -11.04 -2.72
CA PHE A 237 45.50 -10.77 -3.41
C PHE A 237 46.67 -11.36 -2.59
N ALA A 238 46.43 -11.70 -1.31
CA ALA A 238 47.43 -12.27 -0.42
C ALA A 238 47.81 -13.73 -0.76
N GLU A 239 46.94 -14.49 -1.42
CA GLU A 239 47.21 -15.91 -1.68
C GLU A 239 48.13 -16.18 -2.89
N LYS A 240 48.44 -15.17 -3.69
CA LYS A 240 49.36 -15.31 -4.84
C LYS A 240 50.78 -14.82 -4.58
N VAL A 241 51.07 -14.26 -3.41
CA VAL A 241 52.43 -13.78 -3.07
C VAL A 241 53.20 -14.78 -2.21
N GLU A 242 52.56 -15.80 -1.63
CA GLU A 242 53.25 -16.83 -0.83
C GLU A 242 53.66 -18.08 -1.60
N MET A 243 53.45 -18.14 -2.90
CA MET A 243 53.93 -19.26 -3.76
C MET A 243 54.84 -18.79 -4.90
N ALA A 244 55.70 -17.83 -4.65
CA ALA A 244 56.82 -17.48 -5.56
C ALA A 244 58.15 -17.50 -4.82
#